data_78f781f4994379963195df1f182c8bbd
#
_entry.id   78f781f4994379963195df1f182c8bbd
#
_cell.length_a   1.000
_cell.length_b   1.000
_cell.length_c   1.000
_cell.angle_alpha   90.00
_cell.angle_beta   90.00
_cell.angle_gamma   90.00
#
_symmetry.space_group_name_H-M   'P 1'
#
loop_
_entity.id
_entity.type
_entity.pdbx_description
1 polymer ?
#
loop_
_entity_poly.entity_id
_entity_poly.type
_entity_poly.pdbx_seq_one_letter_code
_entity_poly.pdbx_strand_id
1 'polypeptide(L)'
;FSAPVAKDAPKSIVGGSISNGDLKPIKKPTAAEIYQKGLEALKASDFAAAEENFNTVLNKYPKDKLAGNAQYWLGETYYARKDYGRAAVAFAKGYQGYKNNPKGADSLLKLGMSMQELGKKGEACAAFLSLKEEFPKAEKGLKEKAAERAKKLDCE
;
A
#
# COMPACT_ATOMS: atom_id res chain seq x y z
N PHE A 1 40.84 -43.42 -37.32
CA PHE A 1 40.11 -43.90 -36.14
C PHE A 1 38.71 -43.29 -36.16
N SER A 2 37.70 -44.08 -36.55
CA SER A 2 36.30 -43.64 -36.57
C SER A 2 35.68 -43.81 -35.19
N ALA A 3 35.10 -42.75 -34.63
CA ALA A 3 34.29 -42.80 -33.42
C ALA A 3 32.86 -43.28 -33.75
N PRO A 4 32.25 -44.13 -32.92
CA PRO A 4 30.89 -44.61 -33.18
C PRO A 4 29.83 -43.51 -32.88
N VAL A 5 28.90 -43.42 -33.82
CA VAL A 5 27.71 -42.58 -33.74
C VAL A 5 26.75 -43.18 -32.70
N ALA A 6 26.51 -42.45 -31.63
CA ALA A 6 25.44 -42.80 -30.69
C ALA A 6 24.07 -42.54 -31.31
N LYS A 7 23.36 -43.62 -31.62
CA LYS A 7 21.93 -43.58 -31.91
C LYS A 7 21.22 -43.69 -30.57
N ASP A 8 20.63 -42.63 -30.12
CA ASP A 8 19.40 -42.67 -29.28
C ASP A 8 18.92 -41.23 -29.10
N ALA A 9 18.06 -40.79 -30.02
CA ALA A 9 17.23 -39.63 -29.82
C ALA A 9 16.05 -40.03 -28.90
N PRO A 10 15.75 -39.26 -27.85
CA PRO A 10 14.57 -39.53 -27.04
C PRO A 10 13.30 -39.31 -27.87
N LYS A 11 12.43 -40.31 -27.83
CA LYS A 11 11.14 -40.31 -28.51
C LYS A 11 10.31 -39.14 -27.99
N SER A 12 9.90 -38.24 -28.89
CA SER A 12 8.83 -37.27 -28.68
C SER A 12 7.63 -37.92 -28.03
N ILE A 13 7.29 -37.49 -26.82
CA ILE A 13 5.98 -37.76 -26.24
C ILE A 13 5.00 -36.80 -26.92
N VAL A 14 4.39 -37.28 -28.00
CA VAL A 14 3.30 -36.63 -28.66
C VAL A 14 2.01 -36.95 -27.91
N GLY A 15 1.27 -35.90 -27.58
CA GLY A 15 -0.17 -35.97 -27.55
C GLY A 15 -0.83 -36.10 -26.19
N GLY A 16 -0.79 -35.03 -25.41
CA GLY A 16 -1.98 -34.69 -24.65
C GLY A 16 -2.72 -33.61 -25.42
N SER A 17 -3.73 -33.94 -26.17
CA SER A 17 -4.66 -33.01 -26.78
C SER A 17 -5.41 -32.34 -25.62
N ILE A 18 -5.02 -31.13 -25.23
CA ILE A 18 -5.79 -30.32 -24.29
C ILE A 18 -7.02 -29.86 -25.06
N SER A 19 -8.16 -30.46 -24.74
CA SER A 19 -9.45 -30.07 -25.27
C SER A 19 -9.70 -28.60 -24.94
N ASN A 20 -9.95 -27.76 -25.96
CA ASN A 20 -10.25 -26.33 -25.81
C ASN A 20 -11.52 -26.00 -25.00
N GLY A 21 -12.17 -27.03 -24.41
CA GLY A 21 -13.41 -26.89 -23.64
C GLY A 21 -13.22 -26.62 -22.14
N ASP A 22 -12.02 -26.80 -21.57
CA ASP A 22 -11.81 -26.75 -20.11
C ASP A 22 -11.07 -25.49 -19.61
N LEU A 23 -10.70 -24.58 -20.48
CA LEU A 23 -10.12 -23.31 -20.08
C LEU A 23 -11.23 -22.36 -19.63
N LYS A 24 -11.59 -22.42 -18.33
CA LYS A 24 -12.37 -21.36 -17.71
C LYS A 24 -11.63 -20.04 -17.91
N PRO A 25 -12.31 -18.98 -18.41
CA PRO A 25 -11.65 -17.69 -18.55
C PRO A 25 -11.08 -17.26 -17.20
N ILE A 26 -9.78 -16.98 -17.17
CA ILE A 26 -9.11 -16.49 -15.96
C ILE A 26 -9.72 -15.12 -15.67
N LYS A 27 -10.59 -15.06 -14.66
CA LYS A 27 -11.20 -13.80 -14.21
C LYS A 27 -10.09 -12.90 -13.70
N LYS A 28 -9.99 -11.69 -14.25
CA LYS A 28 -9.07 -10.68 -13.73
C LYS A 28 -9.43 -10.36 -12.27
N PRO A 29 -8.46 -10.31 -11.35
CA PRO A 29 -8.73 -10.01 -9.96
C PRO A 29 -9.31 -8.61 -9.82
N THR A 30 -10.28 -8.44 -8.92
CA THR A 30 -10.89 -7.15 -8.60
C THR A 30 -9.99 -6.32 -7.70
N ALA A 31 -10.25 -5.00 -7.62
CA ALA A 31 -9.58 -4.12 -6.67
C ALA A 31 -9.68 -4.64 -5.23
N ALA A 32 -10.85 -5.16 -4.83
CA ALA A 32 -11.09 -5.70 -3.50
C ALA A 32 -10.24 -6.95 -3.21
N GLU A 33 -10.14 -7.87 -4.18
CA GLU A 33 -9.31 -9.08 -4.02
C GLU A 33 -7.83 -8.74 -3.90
N ILE A 34 -7.33 -7.78 -4.69
CA ILE A 34 -5.93 -7.34 -4.62
C ILE A 34 -5.66 -6.59 -3.31
N TYR A 35 -6.57 -5.70 -2.92
CA TYR A 35 -6.50 -4.96 -1.67
C TYR A 35 -6.43 -5.90 -0.46
N GLN A 36 -7.28 -6.94 -0.44
CA GLN A 36 -7.29 -7.93 0.64
C GLN A 36 -5.96 -8.70 0.72
N LYS A 37 -5.39 -9.09 -0.42
CA LYS A 37 -4.04 -9.70 -0.45
C LYS A 37 -2.98 -8.77 0.12
N GLY A 38 -3.07 -7.47 -0.15
CA GLY A 38 -2.18 -6.47 0.43
C GLY A 38 -2.27 -6.42 1.96
N LEU A 39 -3.49 -6.44 2.51
CA LEU A 39 -3.71 -6.47 3.96
C LEU A 39 -3.18 -7.77 4.60
N GLU A 40 -3.39 -8.91 3.98
CA GLU A 40 -2.88 -10.20 4.45
C GLU A 40 -1.35 -10.23 4.44
N ALA A 41 -0.73 -9.73 3.37
CA ALA A 41 0.73 -9.60 3.27
C ALA A 41 1.29 -8.69 4.37
N LEU A 42 0.66 -7.52 4.60
CA LEU A 42 1.06 -6.59 5.66
C LEU A 42 0.96 -7.24 7.04
N LYS A 43 -0.14 -7.95 7.32
CA LYS A 43 -0.34 -8.69 8.56
C LYS A 43 0.71 -9.78 8.77
N ALA A 44 1.16 -10.42 7.70
CA ALA A 44 2.24 -11.40 7.72
C ALA A 44 3.65 -10.78 7.74
N SER A 45 3.76 -9.45 7.77
CA SER A 45 5.01 -8.68 7.65
C SER A 45 5.75 -8.92 6.32
N ASP A 46 5.04 -9.40 5.29
CA ASP A 46 5.55 -9.45 3.92
C ASP A 46 5.35 -8.08 3.25
N PHE A 47 6.25 -7.17 3.59
CA PHE A 47 6.16 -5.78 3.15
C PHE A 47 6.31 -5.63 1.63
N ALA A 48 7.08 -6.51 0.98
CA ALA A 48 7.25 -6.48 -0.47
C ALA A 48 5.93 -6.83 -1.18
N ALA A 49 5.28 -7.91 -0.77
CA ALA A 49 3.99 -8.31 -1.32
C ALA A 49 2.89 -7.29 -0.99
N ALA A 50 2.91 -6.70 0.22
CA ALA A 50 1.98 -5.64 0.59
C ALA A 50 2.13 -4.40 -0.31
N GLU A 51 3.36 -3.94 -0.50
CA GLU A 51 3.70 -2.81 -1.40
C GLU A 51 3.21 -3.07 -2.83
N GLU A 52 3.49 -4.26 -3.38
CA GLU A 52 3.07 -4.64 -4.74
C GLU A 52 1.55 -4.62 -4.90
N ASN A 53 0.81 -5.23 -3.95
CA ASN A 53 -0.64 -5.30 -4.03
C ASN A 53 -1.30 -3.92 -3.89
N PHE A 54 -0.88 -3.09 -2.94
CA PHE A 54 -1.45 -1.75 -2.81
C PHE A 54 -1.11 -0.85 -4.02
N ASN A 55 0.10 -0.91 -4.55
CA ASN A 55 0.46 -0.23 -5.79
C ASN A 55 -0.36 -0.73 -6.98
N THR A 56 -0.67 -2.01 -7.05
CA THR A 56 -1.52 -2.57 -8.10
C THR A 56 -2.94 -2.00 -8.04
N VAL A 57 -3.53 -1.85 -6.84
CA VAL A 57 -4.82 -1.17 -6.68
C VAL A 57 -4.74 0.27 -7.18
N LEU A 58 -3.71 1.01 -6.77
CA LEU A 58 -3.55 2.43 -7.13
C LEU A 58 -3.33 2.64 -8.63
N ASN A 59 -2.59 1.76 -9.29
CA ASN A 59 -2.25 1.88 -10.70
C ASN A 59 -3.37 1.39 -11.63
N LYS A 60 -4.04 0.28 -11.28
CA LYS A 60 -5.07 -0.33 -12.12
C LYS A 60 -6.48 0.15 -11.79
N TYR A 61 -6.72 0.56 -10.55
CA TYR A 61 -8.04 0.94 -10.04
C TYR A 61 -8.01 2.29 -9.29
N PRO A 62 -7.41 3.35 -9.87
CA PRO A 62 -7.18 4.62 -9.15
C PRO A 62 -8.47 5.33 -8.74
N LYS A 63 -9.60 5.02 -9.38
CA LYS A 63 -10.93 5.58 -9.09
C LYS A 63 -11.81 4.66 -8.25
N ASP A 64 -11.31 3.49 -7.86
CA ASP A 64 -12.04 2.59 -6.98
C ASP A 64 -12.17 3.20 -5.59
N LYS A 65 -13.28 2.92 -4.91
CA LYS A 65 -13.52 3.39 -3.54
C LYS A 65 -12.45 2.96 -2.54
N LEU A 66 -11.73 1.88 -2.83
CA LEU A 66 -10.63 1.36 -2.00
C LEU A 66 -9.28 2.02 -2.31
N ALA A 67 -9.16 2.84 -3.35
CA ALA A 67 -7.89 3.45 -3.72
C ALA A 67 -7.31 4.33 -2.60
N GLY A 68 -8.14 5.15 -1.96
CA GLY A 68 -7.71 5.95 -0.81
C GLY A 68 -7.26 5.10 0.38
N ASN A 69 -7.95 4.00 0.66
CA ASN A 69 -7.54 3.03 1.67
C ASN A 69 -6.22 2.35 1.30
N ALA A 70 -6.06 1.94 0.05
CA ALA A 70 -4.81 1.35 -0.44
C ALA A 70 -3.63 2.32 -0.31
N GLN A 71 -3.86 3.61 -0.59
CA GLN A 71 -2.84 4.65 -0.42
C GLN A 71 -2.40 4.81 1.05
N TYR A 72 -3.36 4.76 1.98
CA TYR A 72 -3.08 4.77 3.42
C TYR A 72 -2.26 3.54 3.83
N TRP A 73 -2.69 2.34 3.44
CA TRP A 73 -2.00 1.10 3.82
C TRP A 73 -0.63 0.94 3.16
N LEU A 74 -0.43 1.51 1.98
CA LEU A 74 0.91 1.64 1.40
C LEU A 74 1.82 2.48 2.30
N GLY A 75 1.31 3.60 2.83
CA GLY A 75 2.01 4.40 3.84
C GLY A 75 2.34 3.61 5.10
N GLU A 76 1.38 2.84 5.63
CA GLU A 76 1.58 1.96 6.79
C GLU A 76 2.62 0.87 6.51
N THR A 77 2.66 0.33 5.29
CA THR A 77 3.67 -0.65 4.87
C THR A 77 5.07 -0.07 4.94
N TYR A 78 5.28 1.14 4.43
CA TYR A 78 6.56 1.83 4.54
C TYR A 78 6.89 2.21 5.99
N TYR A 79 5.91 2.69 6.74
CA TYR A 79 6.10 3.07 8.14
C TYR A 79 6.53 1.87 9.01
N ALA A 80 5.89 0.71 8.84
CA ALA A 80 6.20 -0.51 9.57
C ALA A 80 7.63 -1.01 9.35
N ARG A 81 8.16 -0.82 8.13
CA ARG A 81 9.57 -1.13 7.81
C ARG A 81 10.55 0.02 8.11
N LYS A 82 10.08 1.05 8.79
CA LYS A 82 10.85 2.25 9.17
C LYS A 82 11.38 3.08 7.99
N ASP A 83 10.75 2.93 6.82
CA ASP A 83 11.01 3.77 5.66
C ASP A 83 10.13 5.02 5.74
N TYR A 84 10.45 5.88 6.69
CA TYR A 84 9.64 7.05 7.00
C TYR A 84 9.58 8.08 5.88
N GLY A 85 10.61 8.13 5.02
CA GLY A 85 10.62 8.99 3.85
C GLY A 85 9.53 8.61 2.86
N ARG A 86 9.48 7.33 2.44
CA ARG A 86 8.41 6.84 1.55
C ARG A 86 7.05 6.82 2.24
N ALA A 87 7.01 6.53 3.54
CA ALA A 87 5.77 6.63 4.31
C ALA A 87 5.18 8.03 4.27
N ALA A 88 5.97 9.06 4.51
CA ALA A 88 5.53 10.45 4.45
C ALA A 88 4.96 10.82 3.06
N VAL A 89 5.63 10.42 1.98
CA VAL A 89 5.13 10.63 0.61
C VAL A 89 3.80 9.92 0.37
N ALA A 90 3.69 8.65 0.80
CA ALA A 90 2.46 7.88 0.62
C ALA A 90 1.29 8.47 1.42
N PHE A 91 1.51 8.88 2.65
CA PHE A 91 0.49 9.52 3.48
C PHE A 91 0.11 10.91 2.97
N ALA A 92 1.05 11.70 2.46
CA ALA A 92 0.76 12.98 1.82
C ALA A 92 -0.17 12.80 0.60
N LYS A 93 0.10 11.80 -0.24
CA LYS A 93 -0.78 11.44 -1.36
C LYS A 93 -2.18 10.99 -0.88
N GLY A 94 -2.25 10.25 0.23
CA GLY A 94 -3.52 9.83 0.84
C GLY A 94 -4.35 11.01 1.32
N TYR A 95 -3.74 11.92 2.06
CA TYR A 95 -4.37 13.11 2.60
C TYR A 95 -4.79 14.11 1.50
N GLN A 96 -3.95 14.35 0.49
CA GLN A 96 -4.21 15.34 -0.56
C GLN A 96 -5.08 14.79 -1.69
N GLY A 97 -4.77 13.57 -2.16
CA GLY A 97 -5.43 12.96 -3.31
C GLY A 97 -6.76 12.28 -2.99
N TYR A 98 -6.95 11.86 -1.75
CA TYR A 98 -8.12 11.12 -1.28
C TYR A 98 -8.75 11.75 -0.04
N LYS A 99 -8.82 13.07 0.01
CA LYS A 99 -9.28 13.85 1.18
C LYS A 99 -10.68 13.44 1.67
N ASN A 100 -11.58 13.05 0.76
CA ASN A 100 -12.94 12.60 1.10
C ASN A 100 -13.02 11.11 1.48
N ASN A 101 -11.91 10.38 1.42
CA ASN A 101 -11.85 9.00 1.88
C ASN A 101 -11.82 8.98 3.42
N PRO A 102 -12.43 7.97 4.08
CA PRO A 102 -12.37 7.82 5.53
C PRO A 102 -10.96 7.82 6.12
N LYS A 103 -9.95 7.44 5.32
CA LYS A 103 -8.52 7.43 5.72
C LYS A 103 -7.78 8.74 5.46
N GLY A 104 -8.45 9.79 4.97
CA GLY A 104 -7.81 11.08 4.71
C GLY A 104 -7.21 11.72 5.98
N ALA A 105 -8.00 11.79 7.06
CA ALA A 105 -7.55 12.31 8.35
C ALA A 105 -6.47 11.44 9.00
N ASP A 106 -6.63 10.10 8.93
CA ASP A 106 -5.59 9.16 9.40
C ASP A 106 -4.27 9.37 8.65
N SER A 107 -4.35 9.60 7.33
CA SER A 107 -3.17 9.87 6.50
C SER A 107 -2.45 11.15 6.93
N LEU A 108 -3.18 12.21 7.26
CA LEU A 108 -2.57 13.45 7.76
C LEU A 108 -1.88 13.25 9.13
N LEU A 109 -2.52 12.52 10.05
CA LEU A 109 -1.90 12.16 11.32
C LEU A 109 -0.60 11.37 11.11
N LYS A 110 -0.65 10.36 10.25
CA LYS A 110 0.49 9.49 9.95
C LYS A 110 1.61 10.22 9.19
N LEU A 111 1.26 11.19 8.35
CA LEU A 111 2.23 12.10 7.74
C LEU A 111 3.01 12.86 8.82
N GLY A 112 2.31 13.45 9.79
CA GLY A 112 2.94 14.13 10.92
C GLY A 112 3.85 13.19 11.72
N MET A 113 3.39 11.97 11.97
CA MET A 113 4.21 10.95 12.66
C MET A 113 5.46 10.58 11.86
N SER A 114 5.35 10.41 10.55
CA SER A 114 6.49 10.11 9.69
C SER A 114 7.50 11.25 9.65
N MET A 115 7.02 12.50 9.61
CA MET A 115 7.88 13.69 9.70
C MET A 115 8.58 13.79 11.06
N GLN A 116 7.90 13.42 12.15
CA GLN A 116 8.49 13.34 13.49
C GLN A 116 9.65 12.33 13.54
N GLU A 117 9.45 11.13 12.98
CA GLU A 117 10.50 10.09 12.91
C GLU A 117 11.71 10.53 12.05
N LEU A 118 11.48 11.36 11.05
CA LEU A 118 12.53 11.97 10.22
C LEU A 118 13.24 13.16 10.90
N GLY A 119 12.83 13.54 12.12
CA GLY A 119 13.38 14.72 12.81
C GLY A 119 12.92 16.06 12.23
N LYS A 120 11.88 16.06 11.40
CA LYS A 120 11.30 17.25 10.76
C LYS A 120 10.19 17.83 11.63
N LYS A 121 10.58 18.47 12.74
CA LYS A 121 9.64 19.00 13.75
C LYS A 121 8.64 19.98 13.15
N GLY A 122 9.08 20.92 12.32
CA GLY A 122 8.20 21.93 11.72
C GLY A 122 7.08 21.34 10.89
N GLU A 123 7.40 20.39 10.01
CA GLU A 123 6.43 19.68 9.16
C GLU A 123 5.52 18.77 9.98
N ALA A 124 6.05 18.12 11.00
CA ALA A 124 5.25 17.32 11.92
C ALA A 124 4.22 18.20 12.66
N CYS A 125 4.65 19.32 13.19
CA CYS A 125 3.77 20.29 13.85
C CYS A 125 2.68 20.80 12.90
N ALA A 126 3.04 21.19 11.68
CA ALA A 126 2.08 21.65 10.68
C ALA A 126 1.00 20.60 10.42
N ALA A 127 1.36 19.33 10.25
CA ALA A 127 0.42 18.24 10.04
C ALA A 127 -0.51 18.02 11.25
N PHE A 128 0.03 18.01 12.46
CA PHE A 128 -0.77 17.77 13.67
C PHE A 128 -1.73 18.93 13.98
N LEU A 129 -1.28 20.17 13.82
CA LEU A 129 -2.10 21.34 14.10
C LEU A 129 -3.21 21.54 13.06
N SER A 130 -2.92 21.28 11.78
CA SER A 130 -3.90 21.46 10.70
C SER A 130 -5.02 20.40 10.70
N LEU A 131 -4.83 19.24 11.34
CA LEU A 131 -5.77 18.13 11.27
C LEU A 131 -7.18 18.51 11.72
N LYS A 132 -7.32 19.28 12.79
CA LYS A 132 -8.61 19.73 13.32
C LYS A 132 -9.35 20.64 12.33
N GLU A 133 -8.64 21.49 11.62
CA GLU A 133 -9.19 22.44 10.65
C GLU A 133 -9.51 21.76 9.31
N GLU A 134 -8.61 20.93 8.85
CA GLU A 134 -8.75 20.20 7.58
C GLU A 134 -9.81 19.11 7.63
N PHE A 135 -9.95 18.47 8.79
CA PHE A 135 -10.87 17.36 9.02
C PHE A 135 -11.75 17.58 10.27
N PRO A 136 -12.62 18.60 10.26
CA PRO A 136 -13.44 18.92 11.43
C PRO A 136 -14.36 17.78 11.87
N LYS A 137 -14.77 16.92 10.91
CA LYS A 137 -15.62 15.74 11.14
C LYS A 137 -14.83 14.47 11.50
N ALA A 138 -13.50 14.53 11.58
CA ALA A 138 -12.71 13.37 12.00
C ALA A 138 -13.08 12.93 13.42
N GLU A 139 -12.86 11.66 13.71
CA GLU A 139 -13.11 11.10 15.04
C GLU A 139 -12.39 11.88 16.11
N LYS A 140 -13.05 12.04 17.27
CA LYS A 140 -12.51 12.79 18.42
C LYS A 140 -11.15 12.25 18.84
N GLY A 141 -11.00 10.93 18.96
CA GLY A 141 -9.74 10.29 19.34
C GLY A 141 -8.58 10.58 18.40
N LEU A 142 -8.86 10.69 17.09
CA LEU A 142 -7.84 11.05 16.11
C LEU A 142 -7.35 12.49 16.30
N LYS A 143 -8.28 13.42 16.51
CA LYS A 143 -7.96 14.84 16.79
C LYS A 143 -7.20 15.00 18.11
N GLU A 144 -7.60 14.28 19.15
CA GLU A 144 -6.92 14.28 20.46
C GLU A 144 -5.49 13.75 20.32
N LYS A 145 -5.29 12.67 19.57
CA LYS A 145 -3.96 12.12 19.31
C LYS A 145 -3.03 13.09 18.58
N ALA A 146 -3.56 13.81 17.59
CA ALA A 146 -2.80 14.84 16.90
C ALA A 146 -2.42 16.00 17.85
N ALA A 147 -3.38 16.48 18.66
CA ALA A 147 -3.15 17.53 19.65
C ALA A 147 -2.13 17.14 20.73
N GLU A 148 -2.20 15.89 21.22
CA GLU A 148 -1.23 15.37 22.20
C GLU A 148 0.17 15.32 21.61
N ARG A 149 0.33 14.89 20.36
CA ARG A 149 1.63 14.87 19.68
C ARG A 149 2.18 16.27 19.43
N ALA A 150 1.32 17.20 19.01
CA ALA A 150 1.69 18.61 18.86
C ALA A 150 2.22 19.20 20.17
N LYS A 151 1.52 18.91 21.30
CA LYS A 151 1.93 19.33 22.62
C LYS A 151 3.27 18.73 23.03
N LYS A 152 3.49 17.44 22.80
CA LYS A 152 4.77 16.76 23.13
C LYS A 152 5.96 17.31 22.33
N LEU A 153 5.70 17.86 21.15
CA LEU A 153 6.71 18.48 20.29
C LEU A 153 6.87 19.99 20.56
N ASP A 154 6.12 20.54 21.52
CA ASP A 154 6.07 22.01 21.74
C ASP A 154 5.77 22.76 20.43
N CYS A 155 4.73 22.32 19.71
CA CYS A 155 4.24 23.01 18.53
C CYS A 155 3.49 24.29 18.94
N GLU A 156 3.83 25.42 18.29
CA GLU A 156 3.18 26.71 18.48
C GLU A 156 2.05 26.93 17.45
#